data_38dc00da77c010cecfe3784d56a56ab1
#
_entry.id   38dc00da77c010cecfe3784d56a56ab1
#
_cell.length_a   1.000
_cell.length_b   1.000
_cell.length_c   1.000
_cell.angle_alpha   90.00
_cell.angle_beta   90.00
_cell.angle_gamma   90.00
#
_symmetry.space_group_name_H-M   'P 1'
#
loop_
_entity.id
_entity.type
_entity.pdbx_description
1 polymer ?
#
loop_
_entity_poly.entity_id
_entity_poly.type
_entity_poly.pdbx_seq_one_letter_code
_entity_poly.pdbx_strand_id
1 'polypeptide(L)'
;MHGIGGNRTNWTEQIEALSEHFHVVAWDARGYGDSDDYEGELDFNEFARDLVQVLDHFGVEKAHIGGLSMGGRISQSFYALFPERVKTLTLVACFSGFNNFSAAEKQNFIDLRLKPLVEEGKEVMDIAPIIAKSLVGPHATEAQFNQLVDSMKCLHKESYIKTVKATTLFDQTAALEKIAVPTILIYGEHDSLTPPNTGQEMAAKIKNCELKIIPKSGHLINLEQSELFTETVLEFLLRHRDQL
;
A
#
# COMPACT_ATOMS: atom_id res chain seq x y z
N MET A 1 -0.09 -3.88 5.00
CA MET A 1 1.11 -3.90 4.11
C MET A 1 1.47 -2.49 3.71
N HIS A 2 2.77 -2.15 3.71
CA HIS A 2 3.30 -0.80 3.44
C HIS A 2 3.27 -0.41 1.95
N GLY A 3 3.45 0.90 1.68
CA GLY A 3 3.64 1.45 0.34
C GLY A 3 5.07 1.28 -0.19
N ILE A 4 5.31 1.68 -1.45
CA ILE A 4 6.59 1.48 -2.15
C ILE A 4 7.79 2.17 -1.49
N GLY A 5 7.58 3.18 -0.67
CA GLY A 5 8.63 3.89 0.08
C GLY A 5 8.65 3.55 1.57
N GLY A 6 7.88 2.54 2.00
CA GLY A 6 7.67 2.22 3.40
C GLY A 6 8.28 0.91 3.85
N ASN A 7 8.00 0.58 5.11
CA ASN A 7 8.28 -0.68 5.75
C ASN A 7 7.25 -0.91 6.88
N ARG A 8 7.38 -2.00 7.66
CA ARG A 8 6.45 -2.34 8.74
C ARG A 8 6.27 -1.25 9.79
N THR A 9 7.30 -0.41 10.02
CA THR A 9 7.25 0.64 11.05
C THR A 9 6.26 1.76 10.73
N ASN A 10 5.83 1.88 9.46
CA ASN A 10 4.77 2.81 9.08
C ASN A 10 3.40 2.46 9.65
N TRP A 11 3.26 1.29 10.30
CA TRP A 11 2.02 0.78 10.89
C TRP A 11 2.05 0.72 12.42
N THR A 12 3.09 1.27 13.08
CA THR A 12 3.29 1.12 14.53
C THR A 12 2.07 1.57 15.33
N GLU A 13 1.50 2.74 15.03
CA GLU A 13 0.33 3.26 15.74
C GLU A 13 -0.92 2.40 15.49
N GLN A 14 -1.10 1.91 14.25
CA GLN A 14 -2.21 1.01 13.92
C GLN A 14 -2.07 -0.35 14.58
N ILE A 15 -0.84 -0.90 14.66
CA ILE A 15 -0.59 -2.16 15.35
C ILE A 15 -0.96 -2.02 16.82
N GLU A 16 -0.51 -0.97 17.48
CA GLU A 16 -0.78 -0.71 18.90
C GLU A 16 -2.29 -0.68 19.17
N ALA A 17 -3.03 0.14 18.43
CA ALA A 17 -4.46 0.30 18.63
C ALA A 17 -5.30 -0.92 18.22
N LEU A 18 -4.98 -1.56 17.10
CA LEU A 18 -5.76 -2.70 16.61
C LEU A 18 -5.47 -4.00 17.36
N SER A 19 -4.29 -4.12 18.02
CA SER A 19 -3.90 -5.34 18.74
C SER A 19 -4.75 -5.61 19.99
N GLU A 20 -5.50 -4.64 20.48
CA GLU A 20 -6.50 -4.85 21.52
C GLU A 20 -7.66 -5.75 21.06
N HIS A 21 -7.88 -5.85 19.76
CA HIS A 21 -9.03 -6.55 19.17
C HIS A 21 -8.65 -7.68 18.22
N PHE A 22 -7.46 -7.64 17.62
CA PHE A 22 -7.00 -8.55 16.57
C PHE A 22 -5.54 -8.97 16.80
N HIS A 23 -5.16 -10.14 16.31
CA HIS A 23 -3.76 -10.44 16.09
C HIS A 23 -3.32 -9.68 14.82
N VAL A 24 -2.52 -8.64 15.00
CA VAL A 24 -2.10 -7.74 13.92
C VAL A 24 -0.67 -8.08 13.47
N VAL A 25 -0.50 -8.23 12.16
CA VAL A 25 0.81 -8.49 11.55
C VAL A 25 1.10 -7.43 10.51
N ALA A 26 2.18 -6.70 10.68
CA ALA A 26 2.79 -5.88 9.63
C ALA A 26 4.11 -6.50 9.21
N TRP A 27 4.36 -6.56 7.92
CA TRP A 27 5.56 -7.17 7.36
C TRP A 27 6.43 -6.14 6.63
N ASP A 28 7.68 -6.47 6.44
CA ASP A 28 8.50 -5.88 5.40
C ASP A 28 8.40 -6.77 4.16
N ALA A 29 7.96 -6.23 3.04
CA ALA A 29 7.94 -6.97 1.79
C ALA A 29 9.36 -7.35 1.37
N ARG A 30 9.54 -8.40 0.54
CA ARG A 30 10.87 -8.79 0.03
C ARG A 30 11.62 -7.58 -0.52
N GLY A 31 12.88 -7.42 -0.13
CA GLY A 31 13.71 -6.28 -0.52
C GLY A 31 13.37 -4.96 0.17
N TYR A 32 12.66 -5.01 1.32
CA TYR A 32 12.32 -3.85 2.14
C TYR A 32 12.64 -4.12 3.62
N GLY A 33 13.01 -3.06 4.33
CA GLY A 33 13.22 -3.10 5.78
C GLY A 33 14.22 -4.18 6.19
N ASP A 34 13.81 -5.11 7.05
CA ASP A 34 14.65 -6.21 7.51
C ASP A 34 14.46 -7.51 6.69
N SER A 35 13.65 -7.48 5.62
CA SER A 35 13.49 -8.62 4.73
C SER A 35 14.64 -8.72 3.72
N ASP A 36 15.00 -9.94 3.36
CA ASP A 36 16.09 -10.20 2.41
C ASP A 36 15.82 -9.63 1.03
N ASP A 37 16.90 -9.28 0.33
CA ASP A 37 16.89 -9.03 -1.11
C ASP A 37 16.70 -10.33 -1.88
N TYR A 38 16.38 -10.21 -3.16
CA TYR A 38 16.13 -11.33 -4.05
C TYR A 38 16.83 -11.15 -5.38
N GLU A 39 17.15 -12.26 -6.04
CA GLU A 39 17.76 -12.28 -7.35
C GLU A 39 16.73 -12.16 -8.48
N GLY A 40 17.18 -11.73 -9.67
CA GLY A 40 16.34 -11.61 -10.85
C GLY A 40 15.38 -10.40 -10.86
N GLU A 41 14.49 -10.40 -11.83
CA GLU A 41 13.42 -9.41 -11.94
C GLU A 41 12.25 -9.78 -11.02
N LEU A 42 11.46 -8.77 -10.63
CA LEU A 42 10.30 -8.97 -9.78
C LEU A 42 9.04 -9.22 -10.63
N ASP A 43 8.41 -10.38 -10.49
CA ASP A 43 6.99 -10.53 -10.76
C ASP A 43 6.21 -9.96 -9.58
N PHE A 44 5.36 -8.97 -9.81
CA PHE A 44 4.60 -8.31 -8.74
C PHE A 44 3.73 -9.30 -7.92
N ASN A 45 3.32 -10.41 -8.52
CA ASN A 45 2.56 -11.46 -7.85
C ASN A 45 3.38 -12.25 -6.80
N GLU A 46 4.72 -12.13 -6.81
CA GLU A 46 5.55 -12.75 -5.77
C GLU A 46 5.24 -12.18 -4.38
N PHE A 47 4.91 -10.90 -4.28
CA PHE A 47 4.44 -10.33 -3.01
C PHE A 47 3.18 -11.03 -2.48
N ALA A 48 2.26 -11.39 -3.36
CA ALA A 48 1.06 -12.11 -2.96
C ALA A 48 1.39 -13.54 -2.49
N ARG A 49 2.36 -14.21 -3.14
CA ARG A 49 2.83 -15.54 -2.71
C ARG A 49 3.57 -15.50 -1.38
N ASP A 50 4.33 -14.43 -1.12
CA ASP A 50 4.96 -14.21 0.18
C ASP A 50 3.92 -14.05 1.29
N LEU A 51 2.82 -13.36 1.01
CA LEU A 51 1.74 -13.20 1.99
C LEU A 51 1.09 -14.54 2.36
N VAL A 52 0.99 -15.50 1.43
CA VAL A 52 0.58 -16.88 1.76
C VAL A 52 1.52 -17.47 2.81
N GLN A 53 2.84 -17.36 2.60
CA GLN A 53 3.83 -17.89 3.54
C GLN A 53 3.74 -17.23 4.93
N VAL A 54 3.46 -15.92 4.96
CA VAL A 54 3.22 -15.21 6.23
C VAL A 54 1.99 -15.77 6.95
N LEU A 55 0.86 -15.95 6.27
CA LEU A 55 -0.34 -16.52 6.86
C LEU A 55 -0.11 -17.96 7.34
N ASP A 56 0.58 -18.76 6.55
CA ASP A 56 0.88 -20.16 6.89
C ASP A 56 1.85 -20.24 8.09
N HIS A 57 2.83 -19.33 8.19
CA HIS A 57 3.72 -19.24 9.35
C HIS A 57 2.95 -19.01 10.66
N PHE A 58 1.90 -18.20 10.63
CA PHE A 58 1.05 -17.96 11.80
C PHE A 58 -0.10 -18.97 11.95
N GLY A 59 -0.19 -19.96 11.06
CA GLY A 59 -1.28 -20.95 11.08
C GLY A 59 -2.65 -20.35 10.80
N VAL A 60 -2.71 -19.25 10.03
CA VAL A 60 -3.94 -18.50 9.74
C VAL A 60 -4.49 -18.93 8.39
N GLU A 61 -5.67 -19.53 8.37
CA GLU A 61 -6.33 -19.95 7.13
C GLU A 61 -6.90 -18.75 6.35
N LYS A 62 -7.58 -17.83 7.04
CA LYS A 62 -8.17 -16.61 6.46
C LYS A 62 -7.85 -15.39 7.31
N ALA A 63 -7.58 -14.26 6.66
CA ALA A 63 -7.30 -12.99 7.34
C ALA A 63 -8.04 -11.80 6.74
N HIS A 64 -8.16 -10.74 7.53
CA HIS A 64 -8.43 -9.40 7.04
C HIS A 64 -7.15 -8.87 6.39
N ILE A 65 -7.20 -8.52 5.12
CA ILE A 65 -6.03 -8.11 4.35
C ILE A 65 -6.13 -6.62 4.06
N GLY A 66 -5.06 -5.90 4.37
CA GLY A 66 -5.04 -4.46 4.14
C GLY A 66 -3.68 -3.92 3.74
N GLY A 67 -3.68 -2.84 2.97
CA GLY A 67 -2.44 -2.20 2.57
C GLY A 67 -2.62 -0.83 1.95
N LEU A 68 -1.57 -0.04 2.06
CA LEU A 68 -1.46 1.31 1.53
C LEU A 68 -0.68 1.31 0.21
N SER A 69 -1.19 1.99 -0.80
CA SER A 69 -0.50 2.21 -2.08
C SER A 69 -0.06 0.89 -2.74
N MET A 70 1.24 0.60 -2.80
CA MET A 70 1.76 -0.71 -3.21
C MET A 70 1.12 -1.86 -2.42
N GLY A 71 1.00 -1.72 -1.09
CA GLY A 71 0.35 -2.71 -0.23
C GLY A 71 -1.12 -2.96 -0.60
N GLY A 72 -1.84 -1.92 -1.02
CA GLY A 72 -3.20 -2.05 -1.55
C GLY A 72 -3.26 -2.83 -2.87
N ARG A 73 -2.25 -2.65 -3.73
CA ARG A 73 -2.13 -3.44 -4.98
C ARG A 73 -1.72 -4.88 -4.69
N ILE A 74 -0.85 -5.11 -3.70
CA ILE A 74 -0.53 -6.46 -3.23
C ILE A 74 -1.80 -7.14 -2.70
N SER A 75 -2.65 -6.42 -1.95
CA SER A 75 -3.94 -6.94 -1.46
C SER A 75 -4.86 -7.35 -2.61
N GLN A 76 -4.91 -6.57 -3.68
CA GLN A 76 -5.70 -6.90 -4.88
C GLN A 76 -5.14 -8.15 -5.59
N SER A 77 -3.82 -8.24 -5.76
CA SER A 77 -3.15 -9.41 -6.33
C SER A 77 -3.37 -10.66 -5.47
N PHE A 78 -3.27 -10.51 -4.16
CA PHE A 78 -3.52 -11.59 -3.21
C PHE A 78 -4.96 -12.11 -3.32
N TYR A 79 -5.94 -11.21 -3.33
CA TYR A 79 -7.32 -11.61 -3.52
C TYR A 79 -7.57 -12.30 -4.87
N ALA A 80 -6.96 -11.80 -5.95
CA ALA A 80 -7.12 -12.39 -7.27
C ALA A 80 -6.56 -13.81 -7.37
N LEU A 81 -5.49 -14.12 -6.63
CA LEU A 81 -4.83 -15.44 -6.62
C LEU A 81 -5.36 -16.38 -5.54
N PHE A 82 -5.75 -15.85 -4.38
CA PHE A 82 -6.10 -16.62 -3.19
C PHE A 82 -7.36 -16.05 -2.49
N PRO A 83 -8.51 -15.94 -3.18
CA PRO A 83 -9.72 -15.31 -2.63
C PRO A 83 -10.25 -16.03 -1.38
N GLU A 84 -10.02 -17.32 -1.26
CA GLU A 84 -10.42 -18.15 -0.11
C GLU A 84 -9.65 -17.80 1.18
N ARG A 85 -8.48 -17.13 1.05
CA ARG A 85 -7.64 -16.72 2.17
C ARG A 85 -8.02 -15.35 2.75
N VAL A 86 -9.02 -14.66 2.17
CA VAL A 86 -9.38 -13.27 2.50
C VAL A 86 -10.74 -13.19 3.18
N LYS A 87 -10.81 -12.56 4.35
CA LYS A 87 -12.06 -12.19 5.05
C LYS A 87 -12.60 -10.86 4.56
N THR A 88 -11.77 -9.84 4.55
CA THR A 88 -12.10 -8.47 4.08
C THR A 88 -10.90 -7.84 3.42
N LEU A 89 -11.13 -6.79 2.64
CA LEU A 89 -10.08 -5.95 2.05
C LEU A 89 -10.14 -4.53 2.59
N THR A 90 -8.99 -4.01 3.02
CA THR A 90 -8.77 -2.59 3.33
C THR A 90 -7.76 -2.03 2.34
N LEU A 91 -8.25 -1.31 1.33
CA LEU A 91 -7.44 -0.77 0.24
C LEU A 91 -7.25 0.74 0.42
N VAL A 92 -6.03 1.15 0.72
CA VAL A 92 -5.71 2.52 1.11
C VAL A 92 -4.87 3.21 0.03
N ALA A 93 -5.31 4.37 -0.43
CA ALA A 93 -4.55 5.23 -1.35
C ALA A 93 -3.92 4.43 -2.51
N CYS A 94 -4.69 3.59 -3.18
CA CYS A 94 -4.20 2.74 -4.27
C CYS A 94 -5.12 2.80 -5.49
N PHE A 95 -4.62 2.31 -6.61
CA PHE A 95 -5.38 2.11 -7.84
C PHE A 95 -5.26 0.66 -8.30
N SER A 96 -6.11 0.26 -9.25
CA SER A 96 -6.18 -1.12 -9.73
C SER A 96 -5.13 -1.47 -10.79
N GLY A 97 -4.49 -0.48 -11.39
CA GLY A 97 -3.48 -0.70 -12.43
C GLY A 97 -3.13 0.56 -13.20
N PHE A 98 -2.10 0.48 -14.00
CA PHE A 98 -1.62 1.58 -14.84
C PHE A 98 -2.27 1.65 -16.23
N ASN A 99 -3.33 0.87 -16.50
CA ASN A 99 -3.93 0.80 -17.85
C ASN A 99 -4.50 2.15 -18.33
N ASN A 100 -5.00 2.97 -17.40
CA ASN A 100 -5.52 4.30 -17.72
C ASN A 100 -4.43 5.37 -17.85
N PHE A 101 -3.17 5.02 -17.58
CA PHE A 101 -2.03 5.92 -17.73
C PHE A 101 -1.46 5.82 -19.15
N SER A 102 -1.21 6.94 -19.77
CA SER A 102 -0.48 7.00 -21.04
C SER A 102 0.94 6.48 -20.88
N ALA A 103 1.59 6.11 -21.98
CA ALA A 103 2.99 5.71 -21.97
C ALA A 103 3.90 6.80 -21.37
N ALA A 104 3.59 8.07 -21.64
CA ALA A 104 4.34 9.20 -21.10
C ALA A 104 4.19 9.34 -19.57
N GLU A 105 2.99 9.15 -19.04
CA GLU A 105 2.76 9.17 -17.58
C GLU A 105 3.47 8.01 -16.86
N LYS A 106 3.42 6.81 -17.46
CA LYS A 106 4.16 5.64 -16.94
C LYS A 106 5.67 5.90 -16.92
N GLN A 107 6.20 6.44 -18.02
CA GLN A 107 7.62 6.76 -18.12
C GLN A 107 8.01 7.86 -17.13
N ASN A 108 7.21 8.91 -16.99
CA ASN A 108 7.46 9.96 -16.01
C ASN A 108 7.45 9.43 -14.57
N PHE A 109 6.54 8.51 -14.25
CA PHE A 109 6.52 7.84 -12.94
C PHE A 109 7.83 7.09 -12.65
N ILE A 110 8.34 6.38 -13.66
CA ILE A 110 9.62 5.65 -13.58
C ILE A 110 10.78 6.63 -13.45
N ASP A 111 10.88 7.60 -14.35
CA ASP A 111 12.00 8.53 -14.45
C ASP A 111 12.18 9.35 -13.17
N LEU A 112 11.09 9.85 -12.62
CA LEU A 112 11.11 10.62 -11.37
C LEU A 112 11.77 9.85 -10.21
N ARG A 113 11.60 8.53 -10.18
CA ARG A 113 12.08 7.65 -9.12
C ARG A 113 13.42 6.99 -9.42
N LEU A 114 13.64 6.61 -10.66
CA LEU A 114 14.80 5.77 -11.03
C LEU A 114 15.94 6.54 -11.66
N LYS A 115 15.66 7.61 -12.42
CA LYS A 115 16.71 8.37 -13.10
C LYS A 115 17.79 8.89 -12.14
N PRO A 116 17.45 9.47 -10.98
CA PRO A 116 18.46 9.88 -10.02
C PRO A 116 19.33 8.71 -9.52
N LEU A 117 18.74 7.53 -9.33
CA LEU A 117 19.43 6.36 -8.80
C LEU A 117 20.31 5.67 -9.84
N VAL A 118 19.81 5.55 -11.08
CA VAL A 118 20.43 4.75 -12.15
C VAL A 118 21.40 5.57 -12.99
N GLU A 119 21.02 6.81 -13.37
CA GLU A 119 21.81 7.65 -14.27
C GLU A 119 22.71 8.64 -13.51
N GLU A 120 22.23 9.17 -12.36
CA GLU A 120 22.95 10.19 -11.60
C GLU A 120 23.78 9.60 -10.44
N GLY A 121 23.69 8.28 -10.20
CA GLY A 121 24.45 7.59 -9.16
C GLY A 121 24.07 7.95 -7.73
N LYS A 122 22.88 8.54 -7.52
CA LYS A 122 22.38 8.88 -6.19
C LYS A 122 21.96 7.64 -5.42
N GLU A 123 21.97 7.78 -4.10
CA GLU A 123 21.40 6.78 -3.19
C GLU A 123 19.95 7.13 -2.85
N VAL A 124 19.21 6.15 -2.30
CA VAL A 124 17.80 6.36 -1.94
C VAL A 124 17.65 7.50 -0.93
N MET A 125 18.57 7.63 0.01
CA MET A 125 18.58 8.72 1.00
C MET A 125 18.65 10.11 0.38
N ASP A 126 19.25 10.26 -0.81
CA ASP A 126 19.38 11.55 -1.50
C ASP A 126 18.05 12.00 -2.12
N ILE A 127 17.22 11.04 -2.52
CA ILE A 127 15.93 11.30 -3.17
C ILE A 127 14.73 11.20 -2.21
N ALA A 128 14.91 10.58 -1.05
CA ALA A 128 13.85 10.36 -0.07
C ALA A 128 13.08 11.65 0.31
N PRO A 129 13.73 12.80 0.61
CA PRO A 129 13.01 14.03 0.94
C PRO A 129 12.15 14.57 -0.23
N ILE A 130 12.62 14.39 -1.48
CA ILE A 130 11.91 14.86 -2.67
C ILE A 130 10.65 14.00 -2.89
N ILE A 131 10.80 12.69 -2.79
CA ILE A 131 9.67 11.76 -2.94
C ILE A 131 8.69 11.93 -1.79
N ALA A 132 9.16 11.99 -0.54
CA ALA A 132 8.32 12.20 0.62
C ALA A 132 7.47 13.47 0.49
N LYS A 133 8.06 14.57 0.01
CA LYS A 133 7.34 15.83 -0.22
C LYS A 133 6.21 15.70 -1.24
N SER A 134 6.32 14.80 -2.21
CA SER A 134 5.26 14.56 -3.21
C SER A 134 4.13 13.68 -2.69
N LEU A 135 4.30 13.05 -1.52
CA LEU A 135 3.35 12.11 -0.94
C LEU A 135 2.54 12.71 0.22
N VAL A 136 3.15 13.59 1.01
CA VAL A 136 2.46 14.21 2.15
C VAL A 136 1.50 15.30 1.70
N GLY A 137 0.39 15.43 2.41
CA GLY A 137 -0.59 16.49 2.22
C GLY A 137 -0.14 17.82 2.82
N PRO A 138 -0.90 18.91 2.56
CA PRO A 138 -0.54 20.26 2.98
C PRO A 138 -0.63 20.47 4.50
N HIS A 139 -1.22 19.53 5.23
CA HIS A 139 -1.39 19.59 6.69
C HIS A 139 -0.42 18.66 7.43
N ALA A 140 0.43 17.93 6.73
CA ALA A 140 1.43 17.06 7.35
C ALA A 140 2.39 17.87 8.23
N THR A 141 2.66 17.38 9.41
CA THR A 141 3.63 17.98 10.33
C THR A 141 5.05 17.64 9.91
N GLU A 142 6.01 18.42 10.38
CA GLU A 142 7.45 18.12 10.17
C GLU A 142 7.84 16.74 10.71
N ALA A 143 7.27 16.33 11.85
CA ALA A 143 7.52 15.01 12.42
C ALA A 143 7.04 13.88 11.50
N GLN A 144 5.84 13.98 10.94
CA GLN A 144 5.30 13.01 9.98
C GLN A 144 6.11 12.96 8.69
N PHE A 145 6.53 14.12 8.18
CA PHE A 145 7.43 14.20 7.03
C PHE A 145 8.76 13.48 7.31
N ASN A 146 9.39 13.79 8.45
CA ASN A 146 10.67 13.17 8.83
C ASN A 146 10.53 11.66 9.06
N GLN A 147 9.45 11.20 9.67
CA GLN A 147 9.15 9.76 9.83
C GLN A 147 9.10 9.05 8.47
N LEU A 148 8.45 9.66 7.48
CA LEU A 148 8.40 9.11 6.12
C LEU A 148 9.80 9.08 5.47
N VAL A 149 10.55 10.18 5.57
CA VAL A 149 11.92 10.25 5.05
C VAL A 149 12.81 9.19 5.68
N ASP A 150 12.73 8.99 7.00
CA ASP A 150 13.52 7.98 7.72
C ASP A 150 13.13 6.55 7.32
N SER A 151 11.85 6.29 7.10
CA SER A 151 11.38 5.02 6.54
C SER A 151 11.96 4.76 5.14
N MET A 152 12.01 5.78 4.29
CA MET A 152 12.56 5.65 2.94
C MET A 152 14.08 5.45 2.91
N LYS A 153 14.81 5.95 3.90
CA LYS A 153 16.28 5.71 4.01
C LYS A 153 16.63 4.23 4.23
N CYS A 154 15.68 3.42 4.73
CA CYS A 154 15.84 1.98 4.94
C CYS A 154 15.56 1.15 3.68
N LEU A 155 15.31 1.77 2.52
CA LEU A 155 15.04 1.06 1.28
C LEU A 155 16.31 0.45 0.70
N HIS A 156 16.21 -0.78 0.23
CA HIS A 156 17.25 -1.45 -0.53
C HIS A 156 17.19 -0.98 -1.98
N LYS A 157 18.22 -0.27 -2.43
CA LYS A 157 18.26 0.44 -3.71
C LYS A 157 17.87 -0.44 -4.90
N GLU A 158 18.50 -1.61 -5.03
CA GLU A 158 18.26 -2.52 -6.17
C GLU A 158 16.83 -3.08 -6.14
N SER A 159 16.35 -3.50 -4.97
CA SER A 159 14.99 -4.01 -4.80
C SER A 159 13.95 -2.92 -5.03
N TYR A 160 14.21 -1.68 -4.60
CA TYR A 160 13.36 -0.53 -4.90
C TYR A 160 13.26 -0.28 -6.41
N ILE A 161 14.39 -0.32 -7.14
CA ILE A 161 14.42 -0.16 -8.61
C ILE A 161 13.56 -1.23 -9.28
N LYS A 162 13.72 -2.51 -8.89
CA LYS A 162 12.93 -3.63 -9.41
C LYS A 162 11.43 -3.43 -9.14
N THR A 163 11.08 -3.01 -7.93
CA THR A 163 9.68 -2.78 -7.54
C THR A 163 9.03 -1.63 -8.32
N VAL A 164 9.75 -0.52 -8.53
CA VAL A 164 9.24 0.60 -9.35
C VAL A 164 8.92 0.13 -10.77
N LYS A 165 9.80 -0.67 -11.38
CA LYS A 165 9.57 -1.24 -12.71
C LYS A 165 8.37 -2.19 -12.73
N ALA A 166 8.35 -3.18 -11.83
CA ALA A 166 7.28 -4.17 -11.77
C ALA A 166 5.90 -3.55 -11.50
N THR A 167 5.87 -2.49 -10.70
CA THR A 167 4.62 -1.79 -10.36
C THR A 167 3.91 -1.20 -11.57
N THR A 168 4.63 -0.76 -12.61
CA THR A 168 4.04 -0.20 -13.83
C THR A 168 3.43 -1.24 -14.77
N LEU A 169 3.73 -2.51 -14.54
CA LEU A 169 3.18 -3.65 -15.27
C LEU A 169 1.95 -4.25 -14.55
N PHE A 170 1.74 -3.86 -13.29
CA PHE A 170 0.61 -4.33 -12.51
C PHE A 170 -0.71 -3.81 -13.05
N ASP A 171 -1.68 -4.73 -13.19
CA ASP A 171 -3.06 -4.40 -13.51
C ASP A 171 -4.03 -5.47 -13.00
N GLN A 172 -4.93 -5.05 -12.13
CA GLN A 172 -6.02 -5.85 -11.57
C GLN A 172 -7.39 -5.22 -11.86
N THR A 173 -7.47 -4.29 -12.80
CA THR A 173 -8.71 -3.56 -13.10
C THR A 173 -9.88 -4.51 -13.45
N ALA A 174 -9.61 -5.57 -14.21
CA ALA A 174 -10.62 -6.58 -14.54
C ALA A 174 -10.99 -7.50 -13.37
N ALA A 175 -10.17 -7.55 -12.32
CA ALA A 175 -10.42 -8.37 -11.14
C ALA A 175 -11.31 -7.66 -10.10
N LEU A 176 -11.47 -6.34 -10.16
CA LEU A 176 -12.25 -5.58 -9.18
C LEU A 176 -13.71 -6.08 -9.07
N GLU A 177 -14.35 -6.37 -10.19
CA GLU A 177 -15.74 -6.85 -10.23
C GLU A 177 -15.91 -8.25 -9.60
N LYS A 178 -14.82 -9.01 -9.45
CA LYS A 178 -14.80 -10.34 -8.84
C LYS A 178 -14.62 -10.27 -7.32
N ILE A 179 -14.30 -9.09 -6.77
CA ILE A 179 -14.18 -8.93 -5.32
C ILE A 179 -15.56 -9.09 -4.69
N ALA A 180 -15.73 -10.16 -3.92
CA ALA A 180 -16.98 -10.53 -3.29
C ALA A 180 -16.98 -10.32 -1.76
N VAL A 181 -15.80 -10.15 -1.16
CA VAL A 181 -15.65 -9.89 0.28
C VAL A 181 -15.94 -8.42 0.61
N PRO A 182 -16.37 -8.10 1.84
CA PRO A 182 -16.50 -6.72 2.27
C PRO A 182 -15.18 -5.97 2.08
N THR A 183 -15.27 -4.82 1.47
CA THR A 183 -14.11 -4.01 1.11
C THR A 183 -14.32 -2.57 1.55
N ILE A 184 -13.29 -1.99 2.15
CA ILE A 184 -13.22 -0.55 2.40
C ILE A 184 -12.10 0.07 1.58
N LEU A 185 -12.41 1.15 0.89
CA LEU A 185 -11.48 2.02 0.18
C LEU A 185 -11.29 3.29 1.01
N ILE A 186 -10.03 3.67 1.28
CA ILE A 186 -9.70 4.85 2.08
C ILE A 186 -8.74 5.74 1.30
N TYR A 187 -9.11 7.00 1.09
CA TYR A 187 -8.31 7.97 0.33
C TYR A 187 -8.14 9.27 1.09
N GLY A 188 -7.02 9.94 0.89
CA GLY A 188 -6.76 11.26 1.45
C GLY A 188 -7.38 12.36 0.58
N GLU A 189 -7.98 13.37 1.22
CA GLU A 189 -8.61 14.50 0.54
C GLU A 189 -7.64 15.23 -0.40
N HIS A 190 -6.37 15.32 0.00
CA HIS A 190 -5.32 16.04 -0.72
C HIS A 190 -4.28 15.12 -1.38
N ASP A 191 -4.60 13.84 -1.54
CA ASP A 191 -3.71 12.92 -2.25
C ASP A 191 -3.67 13.25 -3.74
N SER A 192 -2.52 13.68 -4.22
CA SER A 192 -2.30 14.02 -5.62
C SER A 192 -1.84 12.82 -6.47
N LEU A 193 -1.35 11.74 -5.83
CA LEU A 193 -0.90 10.53 -6.52
C LEU A 193 -2.05 9.56 -6.80
N THR A 194 -2.91 9.37 -5.81
CA THR A 194 -4.13 8.58 -5.93
C THR A 194 -5.31 9.42 -5.39
N PRO A 195 -5.80 10.38 -6.15
CA PRO A 195 -6.84 11.30 -5.70
C PRO A 195 -8.17 10.58 -5.43
N PRO A 196 -9.08 11.18 -4.64
CA PRO A 196 -10.36 10.58 -4.25
C PRO A 196 -11.21 10.02 -5.39
N ASN A 197 -11.16 10.62 -6.58
CA ASN A 197 -11.86 10.10 -7.76
C ASN A 197 -11.39 8.70 -8.17
N THR A 198 -10.13 8.35 -7.95
CA THR A 198 -9.63 6.98 -8.13
C THR A 198 -10.39 5.98 -7.26
N GLY A 199 -10.63 6.36 -6.00
CA GLY A 199 -11.45 5.56 -5.08
C GLY A 199 -12.90 5.42 -5.54
N GLN A 200 -13.49 6.49 -6.07
CA GLN A 200 -14.86 6.47 -6.63
C GLN A 200 -14.97 5.51 -7.82
N GLU A 201 -13.98 5.54 -8.72
CA GLU A 201 -13.93 4.63 -9.88
C GLU A 201 -13.79 3.16 -9.47
N MET A 202 -12.97 2.87 -8.45
CA MET A 202 -12.83 1.51 -7.92
C MET A 202 -14.09 1.07 -7.18
N ALA A 203 -14.67 1.94 -6.35
CA ALA A 203 -15.90 1.65 -5.59
C ALA A 203 -17.08 1.31 -6.51
N ALA A 204 -17.16 1.95 -7.67
CA ALA A 204 -18.19 1.68 -8.66
C ALA A 204 -18.12 0.25 -9.26
N LYS A 205 -16.97 -0.43 -9.13
CA LYS A 205 -16.74 -1.79 -9.66
C LYS A 205 -16.84 -2.89 -8.60
N ILE A 206 -16.64 -2.57 -7.33
CA ILE A 206 -16.63 -3.54 -6.23
C ILE A 206 -18.01 -3.57 -5.56
N LYS A 207 -18.68 -4.73 -5.52
CA LYS A 207 -20.08 -4.85 -5.06
C LYS A 207 -20.30 -4.48 -3.60
N ASN A 208 -19.45 -4.97 -2.70
CA ASN A 208 -19.55 -4.75 -1.24
C ASN A 208 -18.47 -3.78 -0.80
N CYS A 209 -18.58 -2.52 -1.25
CA CYS A 209 -17.54 -1.54 -1.07
C CYS A 209 -18.03 -0.31 -0.32
N GLU A 210 -17.29 0.07 0.72
CA GLU A 210 -17.39 1.36 1.38
C GLU A 210 -16.26 2.25 0.90
N LEU A 211 -16.55 3.53 0.67
CA LEU A 211 -15.53 4.55 0.36
C LEU A 211 -15.48 5.59 1.45
N LYS A 212 -14.30 5.85 1.98
CA LYS A 212 -14.01 6.89 2.95
C LYS A 212 -12.95 7.85 2.42
N ILE A 213 -13.23 9.13 2.50
CA ILE A 213 -12.27 10.19 2.21
C ILE A 213 -11.88 10.83 3.54
N ILE A 214 -10.62 10.74 3.89
CA ILE A 214 -10.09 11.29 5.14
C ILE A 214 -9.65 12.73 4.90
N PRO A 215 -10.24 13.70 5.61
CA PRO A 215 -9.91 15.10 5.42
C PRO A 215 -8.49 15.42 5.88
N LYS A 216 -7.91 16.49 5.33
CA LYS A 216 -6.59 17.02 5.71
C LYS A 216 -5.44 16.03 5.58
N SER A 217 -5.54 15.00 4.75
CA SER A 217 -4.48 14.03 4.51
C SER A 217 -4.11 13.95 3.02
N GLY A 218 -2.85 13.67 2.77
CA GLY A 218 -2.31 13.30 1.47
C GLY A 218 -2.31 11.78 1.27
N HIS A 219 -1.21 11.26 0.72
CA HIS A 219 -1.08 9.84 0.38
C HIS A 219 -0.87 8.93 1.59
N LEU A 220 -0.20 9.42 2.65
CA LEU A 220 0.15 8.67 3.85
C LEU A 220 -0.91 8.85 4.95
N ILE A 221 -2.14 8.51 4.66
CA ILE A 221 -3.31 8.75 5.51
C ILE A 221 -3.11 8.19 6.92
N ASN A 222 -2.53 6.99 7.01
CA ASN A 222 -2.27 6.30 8.27
C ASN A 222 -1.23 7.01 9.16
N LEU A 223 -0.39 7.87 8.60
CA LEU A 223 0.56 8.71 9.33
C LEU A 223 -0.01 10.12 9.56
N GLU A 224 -0.64 10.71 8.53
CA GLU A 224 -1.08 12.10 8.56
C GLU A 224 -2.35 12.33 9.39
N GLN A 225 -3.25 11.35 9.43
CA GLN A 225 -4.49 11.36 10.21
C GLN A 225 -4.67 10.00 10.92
N SER A 226 -3.66 9.63 11.69
CA SER A 226 -3.51 8.30 12.27
C SER A 226 -4.71 7.86 13.11
N GLU A 227 -5.20 8.72 13.99
CA GLU A 227 -6.34 8.43 14.88
C GLU A 227 -7.61 8.14 14.05
N LEU A 228 -8.01 9.09 13.19
CA LEU A 228 -9.20 8.95 12.36
C LEU A 228 -9.12 7.77 11.39
N PHE A 229 -7.93 7.53 10.83
CA PHE A 229 -7.68 6.36 9.98
C PHE A 229 -7.86 5.06 10.77
N THR A 230 -7.26 4.98 11.94
CA THR A 230 -7.31 3.79 12.80
C THR A 230 -8.74 3.49 13.27
N GLU A 231 -9.48 4.50 13.72
CA GLU A 231 -10.90 4.37 14.07
C GLU A 231 -11.72 3.87 12.89
N THR A 232 -11.53 4.45 11.70
CA THR A 232 -12.23 4.05 10.48
C THR A 232 -12.00 2.59 10.13
N VAL A 233 -10.74 2.13 10.21
CA VAL A 233 -10.37 0.73 9.95
C VAL A 233 -10.91 -0.19 11.04
N LEU A 234 -10.79 0.19 12.31
CA LEU A 234 -11.27 -0.62 13.43
C LEU A 234 -12.79 -0.83 13.36
N GLU A 235 -13.57 0.22 13.12
CA GLU A 235 -15.03 0.13 12.96
C GLU A 235 -15.40 -0.85 11.83
N PHE A 236 -14.71 -0.76 10.69
CA PHE A 236 -14.95 -1.67 9.57
C PHE A 236 -14.62 -3.11 9.95
N LEU A 237 -13.46 -3.36 10.55
CA LEU A 237 -13.01 -4.71 10.92
C LEU A 237 -13.91 -5.34 11.99
N LEU A 238 -14.36 -4.59 13.00
CA LEU A 238 -15.26 -5.09 14.05
C LEU A 238 -16.61 -5.51 13.49
N ARG A 239 -17.17 -4.77 12.51
CA ARG A 239 -18.42 -5.17 11.83
C ARG A 239 -18.31 -6.48 11.07
N HIS A 240 -17.09 -6.86 10.67
CA HIS A 240 -16.81 -8.04 9.86
C HIS A 240 -15.94 -9.09 10.57
N ARG A 241 -15.80 -8.97 11.90
CA ARG A 241 -14.90 -9.81 12.71
C ARG A 241 -15.20 -11.31 12.58
N ASP A 242 -16.48 -11.66 12.61
CA ASP A 242 -16.96 -13.05 12.68
C ASP A 242 -17.35 -13.60 11.29
N GLN A 243 -16.97 -12.94 10.22
CA GLN A 243 -17.21 -13.47 8.87
C GLN A 243 -16.30 -14.67 8.60
N LEU A 244 -16.94 -15.83 8.39
CA LEU A 244 -16.33 -17.13 8.11
C LEU A 244 -15.84 -17.25 6.67
#